data_16b0decf2e6a5d0f81c9b87840eb5fac
#
_entry.id   16b0decf2e6a5d0f81c9b87840eb5fac
#
_cell.length_a   1.000
_cell.length_b   1.000
_cell.length_c   1.000
_cell.angle_alpha   90.00
_cell.angle_beta   90.00
_cell.angle_gamma   90.00
#
_symmetry.space_group_name_H-M   'P 1'
#
loop_
_entity.id
_entity.type
_entity.pdbx_description
1 polymer ?
#
loop_
_entity_poly.entity_id
_entity_poly.type
_entity_poly.pdbx_seq_one_letter_code
_entity_poly.pdbx_strand_id
1 'polypeptide(L)'
;YYLREQMRAIREELGEEDEDEELNEDIARIKAIQLPEEQEKKLIKDANKLKKQPFGSSEASVLRNYLDTVLDLPWNTKTKERVDVAAARKILDHDHFGMEKVKERILEAMAVREMAPESQHQILCLVGPPGVGKTSIAYSIARSLNRKMVRISLGGVHDEADIRGHRKTYVGAMPGRIMAAMAQAGTSNPVILLDEIDTMGSDYRGDPSAALLE
;
A
#
# COMPACT_ATOMS: atom_id res chain seq x y z
N TYR A 1 -1.29 -3.52 -49.07
CA TYR A 1 -0.75 -2.24 -48.62
C TYR A 1 -1.89 -1.31 -48.19
N TYR A 2 -2.85 -1.04 -49.07
CA TYR A 2 -3.99 -0.13 -48.85
C TYR A 2 -4.86 -0.48 -47.60
N LEU A 3 -5.17 -1.74 -47.39
CA LEU A 3 -5.94 -2.17 -46.21
C LEU A 3 -5.20 -1.97 -44.87
N ARG A 4 -3.87 -2.06 -44.89
CA ARG A 4 -3.07 -1.78 -43.68
C ARG A 4 -3.02 -0.30 -43.37
N GLU A 5 -2.96 0.57 -44.37
CA GLU A 5 -3.03 2.01 -44.18
C GLU A 5 -4.42 2.46 -43.70
N GLN A 6 -5.49 1.89 -44.26
CA GLN A 6 -6.84 2.14 -43.75
C GLN A 6 -7.03 1.68 -42.30
N MET A 7 -6.52 0.50 -41.95
CA MET A 7 -6.54 0.05 -40.56
C MET A 7 -5.75 0.96 -39.62
N ARG A 8 -4.60 1.49 -40.11
CA ARG A 8 -3.79 2.45 -39.34
C ARG A 8 -4.56 3.75 -39.13
N ALA A 9 -5.14 4.32 -40.16
CA ALA A 9 -5.94 5.55 -40.05
C ALA A 9 -7.16 5.38 -39.11
N ILE A 10 -7.84 4.22 -39.16
CA ILE A 10 -8.95 3.91 -38.28
C ILE A 10 -8.47 3.79 -36.82
N ARG A 11 -7.33 3.17 -36.57
CA ARG A 11 -6.74 3.07 -35.23
C ARG A 11 -6.31 4.43 -34.66
N GLU A 12 -5.76 5.28 -35.50
CA GLU A 12 -5.39 6.65 -35.17
C GLU A 12 -6.62 7.48 -34.80
N GLU A 13 -7.73 7.38 -35.57
CA GLU A 13 -9.00 8.04 -35.26
C GLU A 13 -9.69 7.48 -34.00
N LEU A 14 -9.48 6.21 -33.67
CA LEU A 14 -10.00 5.57 -32.48
C LEU A 14 -9.13 5.79 -31.24
N GLY A 15 -7.94 6.40 -31.36
CA GLY A 15 -6.99 6.60 -30.26
C GLY A 15 -6.26 5.32 -29.81
N GLU A 16 -6.31 4.24 -30.59
CA GLU A 16 -5.67 2.97 -30.26
C GLU A 16 -4.14 3.04 -30.30
N GLU A 17 -3.56 3.97 -31.05
CA GLU A 17 -2.10 4.18 -31.10
C GLU A 17 -1.60 4.77 -29.77
N ASP A 18 -2.33 5.70 -29.18
CA ASP A 18 -1.99 6.32 -27.89
C ASP A 18 -2.05 5.28 -26.77
N GLU A 19 -3.02 4.35 -26.81
CA GLU A 19 -3.13 3.26 -25.83
C GLU A 19 -2.00 2.23 -25.96
N ASP A 20 -1.57 1.93 -27.17
CA ASP A 20 -0.44 1.03 -27.43
C ASP A 20 0.87 1.63 -26.89
N GLU A 21 1.05 2.94 -26.98
CA GLU A 21 2.20 3.66 -26.41
C GLU A 21 2.14 3.63 -24.89
N GLU A 22 0.99 3.94 -24.30
CA GLU A 22 0.78 3.90 -22.85
C GLU A 22 1.07 2.49 -22.27
N LEU A 23 0.58 1.44 -22.92
CA LEU A 23 0.86 0.07 -22.49
C LEU A 23 2.33 -0.33 -22.63
N ASN A 24 3.05 0.20 -23.63
CA ASN A 24 4.48 -0.01 -23.74
C ASN A 24 5.25 0.70 -22.62
N GLU A 25 4.80 1.90 -22.21
CA GLU A 25 5.34 2.60 -21.05
C GLU A 25 5.06 1.82 -19.75
N ASP A 26 3.87 1.28 -19.57
CA ASP A 26 3.52 0.44 -18.42
C ASP A 26 4.40 -0.81 -18.35
N ILE A 27 4.66 -1.47 -19.48
CA ILE A 27 5.58 -2.62 -19.53
C ILE A 27 7.00 -2.19 -19.14
N ALA A 28 7.45 -1.02 -19.56
CA ALA A 28 8.75 -0.49 -19.16
C ALA A 28 8.80 -0.19 -17.65
N ARG A 29 7.72 0.38 -17.09
CA ARG A 29 7.57 0.60 -15.64
C ARG A 29 7.59 -0.72 -14.85
N ILE A 30 6.86 -1.76 -15.32
CA ILE A 30 6.87 -3.09 -14.70
C ILE A 30 8.29 -3.64 -14.62
N LYS A 31 9.06 -3.57 -15.68
CA LYS A 31 10.47 -4.02 -15.71
C LYS A 31 11.36 -3.20 -14.77
N ALA A 32 11.12 -1.90 -14.66
CA ALA A 32 11.88 -1.02 -13.78
C ALA A 32 11.65 -1.31 -12.29
N ILE A 33 10.53 -1.94 -11.92
CA ILE A 33 10.24 -2.37 -10.54
C ILE A 33 11.20 -3.47 -10.08
N GLN A 34 11.73 -4.28 -10.98
CA GLN A 34 12.64 -5.41 -10.68
C GLN A 34 11.99 -6.46 -9.77
N LEU A 35 10.77 -6.85 -10.08
CA LEU A 35 10.06 -7.93 -9.40
C LEU A 35 10.76 -9.28 -9.65
N PRO A 36 10.51 -10.29 -8.80
CA PRO A 36 10.89 -11.66 -9.10
C PRO A 36 10.36 -12.08 -10.48
N GLU A 37 11.16 -12.83 -11.22
CA GLU A 37 10.92 -13.15 -12.65
C GLU A 37 9.51 -13.70 -12.95
N GLU A 38 8.98 -14.50 -12.04
CA GLU A 38 7.66 -15.10 -12.20
C GLU A 38 6.53 -14.04 -12.13
N GLN A 39 6.64 -13.09 -11.19
CA GLN A 39 5.68 -12.02 -11.01
C GLN A 39 5.76 -11.00 -12.15
N GLU A 40 6.97 -10.66 -12.57
CA GLU A 40 7.19 -9.78 -13.72
C GLU A 40 6.56 -10.35 -15.00
N LYS A 41 6.81 -11.64 -15.29
CA LYS A 41 6.23 -12.33 -16.44
C LYS A 41 4.69 -12.35 -16.39
N LYS A 42 4.09 -12.53 -15.22
CA LYS A 42 2.64 -12.48 -15.05
C LYS A 42 2.07 -11.11 -15.37
N LEU A 43 2.67 -10.03 -14.85
CA LEU A 43 2.23 -8.66 -15.13
C LEU A 43 2.39 -8.28 -16.60
N ILE A 44 3.51 -8.62 -17.23
CA ILE A 44 3.72 -8.39 -18.65
C ILE A 44 2.71 -9.16 -19.50
N LYS A 45 2.35 -10.39 -19.09
CA LYS A 45 1.30 -11.16 -19.75
C LYS A 45 -0.06 -10.50 -19.62
N ASP A 46 -0.39 -9.94 -18.45
CA ASP A 46 -1.65 -9.23 -18.23
C ASP A 46 -1.70 -7.93 -19.05
N ALA A 47 -0.61 -7.16 -19.12
CA ALA A 47 -0.49 -5.99 -20.00
C ALA A 47 -0.66 -6.34 -21.49
N ASN A 48 -0.03 -7.43 -21.94
CA ASN A 48 -0.19 -7.91 -23.32
C ASN A 48 -1.59 -8.47 -23.61
N LYS A 49 -2.31 -8.96 -22.60
CA LYS A 49 -3.71 -9.31 -22.72
C LYS A 49 -4.59 -8.09 -22.94
N LEU A 50 -4.33 -7.03 -22.15
CA LEU A 50 -5.06 -5.76 -22.27
C LEU A 50 -4.95 -5.20 -23.70
N LYS A 51 -3.77 -5.24 -24.31
CA LYS A 51 -3.53 -4.85 -25.69
C LYS A 51 -4.39 -5.59 -26.73
N LYS A 52 -4.87 -6.79 -26.39
CA LYS A 52 -5.67 -7.64 -27.29
C LYS A 52 -7.18 -7.55 -27.02
N GLN A 53 -7.57 -6.88 -25.96
CA GLN A 53 -8.98 -6.72 -25.62
C GLN A 53 -9.62 -5.59 -26.42
N PRO A 54 -10.91 -5.71 -26.77
CA PRO A 54 -11.63 -4.61 -27.39
C PRO A 54 -11.69 -3.41 -26.45
N PHE A 55 -11.50 -2.22 -27.02
CA PHE A 55 -11.64 -0.97 -26.31
C PHE A 55 -12.97 -0.87 -25.55
N GLY A 56 -12.95 -0.42 -24.29
CA GLY A 56 -14.14 -0.23 -23.47
C GLY A 56 -14.81 -1.51 -23.00
N SER A 57 -14.22 -2.69 -23.20
CA SER A 57 -14.75 -3.92 -22.64
C SER A 57 -14.60 -3.93 -21.10
N SER A 58 -15.55 -4.56 -20.41
CA SER A 58 -15.47 -4.69 -18.94
C SER A 58 -14.22 -5.45 -18.49
N GLU A 59 -13.75 -6.41 -19.29
CA GLU A 59 -12.53 -7.16 -19.02
C GLU A 59 -11.27 -6.28 -19.16
N ALA A 60 -11.23 -5.40 -20.17
CA ALA A 60 -10.17 -4.42 -20.34
C ALA A 60 -10.11 -3.46 -19.15
N SER A 61 -11.24 -2.94 -18.70
CA SER A 61 -11.32 -2.04 -17.54
C SER A 61 -10.81 -2.70 -16.25
N VAL A 62 -11.16 -3.98 -16.03
CA VAL A 62 -10.67 -4.74 -14.86
C VAL A 62 -9.15 -4.93 -14.91
N LEU A 63 -8.60 -5.29 -16.06
CA LEU A 63 -7.15 -5.45 -16.23
C LEU A 63 -6.41 -4.12 -16.09
N ARG A 64 -6.94 -3.03 -16.66
CA ARG A 64 -6.37 -1.68 -16.54
C ARG A 64 -6.31 -1.26 -15.07
N ASN A 65 -7.41 -1.31 -14.34
CA ASN A 65 -7.47 -0.96 -12.93
C ASN A 65 -6.49 -1.77 -12.08
N TYR A 66 -6.32 -3.06 -12.39
CA TYR A 66 -5.35 -3.89 -11.69
C TYR A 66 -3.90 -3.46 -11.97
N LEU A 67 -3.54 -3.21 -13.24
CA LEU A 67 -2.21 -2.75 -13.62
C LEU A 67 -1.91 -1.38 -13.01
N ASP A 68 -2.82 -0.44 -13.08
CA ASP A 68 -2.69 0.89 -12.49
C ASP A 68 -2.45 0.78 -10.98
N THR A 69 -3.24 -0.04 -10.28
CA THR A 69 -3.05 -0.28 -8.84
C THR A 69 -1.66 -0.81 -8.53
N VAL A 70 -1.16 -1.77 -9.32
CA VAL A 70 0.18 -2.35 -9.12
C VAL A 70 1.28 -1.32 -9.40
N LEU A 71 1.12 -0.51 -10.44
CA LEU A 71 2.10 0.51 -10.84
C LEU A 71 2.13 1.72 -9.90
N ASP A 72 1.04 1.99 -9.19
CA ASP A 72 0.94 3.07 -8.21
C ASP A 72 1.59 2.72 -6.86
N LEU A 73 1.90 1.43 -6.63
CA LEU A 73 2.58 1.03 -5.40
C LEU A 73 4.05 1.50 -5.39
N PRO A 74 4.53 1.97 -4.24
CA PRO A 74 5.89 2.51 -4.11
C PRO A 74 6.95 1.41 -3.94
N TRP A 75 7.12 0.54 -4.93
CA TRP A 75 7.98 -0.64 -4.87
C TRP A 75 9.42 -0.35 -4.43
N ASN A 76 10.04 0.65 -5.05
CA ASN A 76 11.46 0.96 -4.87
C ASN A 76 11.70 2.29 -4.13
N THR A 77 10.64 2.95 -3.69
CA THR A 77 10.73 4.24 -3.01
C THR A 77 10.77 4.03 -1.51
N LYS A 78 11.91 4.33 -0.88
CA LYS A 78 12.07 4.25 0.59
C LYS A 78 12.45 5.61 1.16
N THR A 79 11.88 5.97 2.29
CA THR A 79 12.41 7.06 3.10
C THR A 79 13.67 6.59 3.81
N LYS A 80 14.67 7.48 3.90
CA LYS A 80 15.86 7.18 4.69
C LYS A 80 15.50 7.15 6.16
N GLU A 81 15.39 5.96 6.70
CA GLU A 81 15.12 5.76 8.11
C GLU A 81 16.23 6.32 8.98
N ARG A 82 15.86 6.93 10.09
CA ARG A 82 16.79 7.35 11.15
C ARG A 82 16.38 6.65 12.43
N VAL A 83 17.25 5.80 12.94
CA VAL A 83 17.08 5.17 14.25
C VAL A 83 18.09 5.83 15.17
N ASP A 84 17.66 6.78 15.99
CA ASP A 84 18.43 7.52 16.96
C ASP A 84 17.56 7.70 18.22
N VAL A 85 17.82 6.86 19.19
CA VAL A 85 17.04 6.80 20.45
C VAL A 85 17.09 8.13 21.21
N ALA A 86 18.22 8.83 21.19
CA ALA A 86 18.36 10.11 21.90
C ALA A 86 17.55 11.23 21.21
N ALA A 87 17.57 11.26 19.87
CA ALA A 87 16.75 12.21 19.11
C ALA A 87 15.25 11.88 19.24
N ALA A 88 14.89 10.59 19.24
CA ALA A 88 13.53 10.15 19.46
C ALA A 88 12.98 10.57 20.83
N ARG A 89 13.77 10.43 21.90
CA ARG A 89 13.40 10.90 23.24
C ARG A 89 13.06 12.39 23.22
N LYS A 90 13.90 13.22 22.61
CA LYS A 90 13.66 14.68 22.52
C LYS A 90 12.35 14.99 21.78
N ILE A 91 12.03 14.27 20.70
CA ILE A 91 10.80 14.44 19.95
C ILE A 91 9.60 14.06 20.81
N LEU A 92 9.65 12.90 21.47
CA LEU A 92 8.56 12.42 22.32
C LEU A 92 8.32 13.35 23.52
N ASP A 93 9.38 13.87 24.14
CA ASP A 93 9.28 14.80 25.27
C ASP A 93 8.75 16.17 24.86
N HIS A 94 9.11 16.63 23.66
CA HIS A 94 8.59 17.87 23.10
C HIS A 94 7.10 17.79 22.77
N ASP A 95 6.67 16.65 22.20
CA ASP A 95 5.30 16.50 21.68
C ASP A 95 4.28 16.07 22.75
N HIS A 96 4.75 15.38 23.78
CA HIS A 96 3.88 14.74 24.77
C HIS A 96 4.37 15.03 26.19
N PHE A 97 3.47 15.61 26.99
CA PHE A 97 3.73 15.80 28.40
C PHE A 97 3.43 14.51 29.18
N GLY A 98 4.33 14.13 30.10
CA GLY A 98 4.17 12.90 30.90
C GLY A 98 4.30 11.62 30.05
N MET A 99 3.53 10.61 30.38
CA MET A 99 3.51 9.28 29.70
C MET A 99 4.88 8.57 29.69
N GLU A 100 5.67 8.71 30.77
CA GLU A 100 7.05 8.21 30.83
C GLU A 100 7.16 6.72 30.49
N LYS A 101 6.28 5.87 31.05
CA LYS A 101 6.28 4.43 30.79
C LYS A 101 6.02 4.10 29.31
N VAL A 102 5.15 4.88 28.65
CA VAL A 102 4.84 4.71 27.22
C VAL A 102 6.04 5.11 26.39
N LYS A 103 6.65 6.26 26.69
CA LYS A 103 7.85 6.75 26.02
C LYS A 103 9.03 5.78 26.17
N GLU A 104 9.27 5.27 27.39
CA GLU A 104 10.30 4.27 27.64
C GLU A 104 10.10 3.03 26.79
N ARG A 105 8.88 2.50 26.75
CA ARG A 105 8.56 1.31 25.91
C ARG A 105 8.78 1.55 24.42
N ILE A 106 8.44 2.74 23.93
CA ILE A 106 8.70 3.13 22.54
C ILE A 106 10.21 3.20 22.26
N LEU A 107 10.97 3.83 23.17
CA LEU A 107 12.41 3.95 23.02
C LEU A 107 13.13 2.60 23.10
N GLU A 108 12.67 1.70 23.97
CA GLU A 108 13.15 0.31 24.00
C GLU A 108 12.93 -0.40 22.67
N ALA A 109 11.72 -0.30 22.09
CA ALA A 109 11.42 -0.89 20.80
C ALA A 109 12.30 -0.31 19.67
N MET A 110 12.59 0.99 19.73
CA MET A 110 13.50 1.64 18.79
C MET A 110 14.97 1.19 19.00
N ALA A 111 15.40 1.05 20.24
CA ALA A 111 16.75 0.56 20.56
C ALA A 111 16.96 -0.89 20.07
N VAL A 112 15.96 -1.77 20.26
CA VAL A 112 16.00 -3.14 19.73
C VAL A 112 16.12 -3.11 18.20
N ARG A 113 15.39 -2.24 17.53
CA ARG A 113 15.47 -2.07 16.08
C ARG A 113 16.83 -1.56 15.60
N GLU A 114 17.48 -0.66 16.36
CA GLU A 114 18.82 -0.17 16.09
C GLU A 114 19.86 -1.28 16.22
N MET A 115 19.75 -2.10 17.28
CA MET A 115 20.70 -3.17 17.59
C MET A 115 20.55 -4.40 16.72
N ALA A 116 19.33 -4.70 16.25
CA ALA A 116 19.01 -5.89 15.49
C ALA A 116 18.07 -5.57 14.31
N PRO A 117 18.57 -4.88 13.26
CA PRO A 117 17.77 -4.45 12.12
C PRO A 117 17.09 -5.60 11.36
N GLU A 118 17.72 -6.77 11.38
CA GLU A 118 17.21 -7.99 10.70
C GLU A 118 16.21 -8.79 11.56
N SER A 119 15.99 -8.39 12.82
CA SER A 119 15.00 -9.04 13.67
C SER A 119 13.58 -8.75 13.23
N GLN A 120 12.66 -9.65 13.59
CA GLN A 120 11.22 -9.42 13.34
C GLN A 120 10.78 -8.08 13.94
N HIS A 121 10.10 -7.28 13.12
CA HIS A 121 9.63 -5.97 13.53
C HIS A 121 8.57 -6.12 14.63
N GLN A 122 8.74 -5.37 15.72
CA GLN A 122 7.78 -5.35 16.80
C GLN A 122 6.53 -4.57 16.40
N ILE A 123 5.38 -5.13 16.70
CA ILE A 123 4.10 -4.43 16.63
C ILE A 123 3.85 -3.77 17.98
N LEU A 124 3.69 -2.44 18.00
CA LEU A 124 3.35 -1.69 19.20
C LEU A 124 1.83 -1.58 19.32
N CYS A 125 1.28 -2.11 20.39
CA CYS A 125 -0.15 -1.99 20.71
C CYS A 125 -0.36 -0.88 21.75
N LEU A 126 -1.09 0.18 21.37
CA LEU A 126 -1.43 1.30 22.23
C LEU A 126 -2.85 1.12 22.78
N VAL A 127 -2.96 0.85 24.06
CA VAL A 127 -4.24 0.63 24.77
C VAL A 127 -4.54 1.80 25.71
N GLY A 128 -5.76 2.28 25.70
CA GLY A 128 -6.19 3.36 26.58
C GLY A 128 -7.53 3.96 26.15
N PRO A 129 -8.15 4.79 27.00
CA PRO A 129 -9.42 5.43 26.69
C PRO A 129 -9.30 6.39 25.50
N PRO A 130 -10.42 6.80 24.90
CA PRO A 130 -10.39 7.80 23.83
C PRO A 130 -9.83 9.14 24.34
N GLY A 131 -9.18 9.90 23.45
CA GLY A 131 -8.68 11.24 23.76
C GLY A 131 -7.34 11.32 24.49
N VAL A 132 -6.70 10.20 24.88
CA VAL A 132 -5.42 10.21 25.61
C VAL A 132 -4.19 10.42 24.71
N GLY A 133 -4.37 10.56 23.40
CA GLY A 133 -3.26 10.84 22.49
C GLY A 133 -2.63 9.63 21.80
N LYS A 134 -3.31 8.47 21.73
CA LYS A 134 -2.79 7.27 21.03
C LYS A 134 -2.36 7.55 19.59
N THR A 135 -3.19 8.25 18.84
CA THR A 135 -2.88 8.60 17.44
C THR A 135 -1.74 9.61 17.34
N SER A 136 -1.70 10.62 18.22
CA SER A 136 -0.64 11.63 18.20
C SER A 136 0.73 11.06 18.54
N ILE A 137 0.81 10.08 19.45
CA ILE A 137 2.08 9.42 19.78
C ILE A 137 2.59 8.57 18.60
N ALA A 138 1.69 7.96 17.83
CA ALA A 138 2.05 7.24 16.60
C ALA A 138 2.68 8.17 15.56
N TYR A 139 2.18 9.40 15.41
CA TYR A 139 2.80 10.42 14.56
C TYR A 139 4.21 10.78 15.04
N SER A 140 4.41 10.93 16.33
CA SER A 140 5.73 11.26 16.89
C SER A 140 6.71 10.10 16.71
N ILE A 141 6.26 8.84 16.77
CA ILE A 141 7.08 7.67 16.44
C ILE A 141 7.52 7.73 14.97
N ALA A 142 6.58 7.93 14.04
CA ALA A 142 6.89 8.00 12.61
C ALA A 142 7.88 9.14 12.31
N ARG A 143 7.69 10.31 12.93
CA ARG A 143 8.60 11.45 12.82
C ARG A 143 9.98 11.14 13.37
N SER A 144 10.07 10.46 14.50
CA SER A 144 11.34 10.04 15.11
C SER A 144 12.12 9.10 14.20
N LEU A 145 11.43 8.22 13.50
CA LEU A 145 12.02 7.29 12.53
C LEU A 145 12.29 7.92 11.15
N ASN A 146 11.85 9.15 10.91
CA ASN A 146 11.85 9.81 9.60
C ASN A 146 11.10 8.97 8.55
N ARG A 147 10.00 8.36 8.93
CA ARG A 147 9.12 7.58 8.05
C ARG A 147 7.82 8.32 7.78
N LYS A 148 7.26 8.10 6.61
CA LYS A 148 5.87 8.50 6.33
C LYS A 148 4.93 7.70 7.22
N MET A 149 3.81 8.29 7.57
CA MET A 149 2.77 7.61 8.33
C MET A 149 1.47 7.57 7.53
N VAL A 150 0.81 6.44 7.57
CA VAL A 150 -0.56 6.27 7.09
C VAL A 150 -1.44 5.69 8.19
N ARG A 151 -2.67 6.16 8.25
CA ARG A 151 -3.68 5.66 9.19
C ARG A 151 -4.73 4.85 8.43
N ILE A 152 -5.01 3.65 8.91
CA ILE A 152 -6.08 2.79 8.43
C ILE A 152 -7.09 2.66 9.57
N SER A 153 -8.28 3.25 9.40
CA SER A 153 -9.38 3.02 10.35
C SER A 153 -10.02 1.68 10.04
N LEU A 154 -10.06 0.80 11.03
CA LEU A 154 -10.68 -0.52 10.96
C LEU A 154 -12.05 -0.56 11.64
N GLY A 155 -12.49 0.57 12.20
CA GLY A 155 -13.80 0.70 12.82
C GLY A 155 -14.93 0.39 11.85
N GLY A 156 -15.82 -0.52 12.25
CA GLY A 156 -16.96 -0.92 11.43
C GLY A 156 -16.62 -1.77 10.20
N VAL A 157 -15.39 -2.27 10.08
CA VAL A 157 -15.03 -3.25 9.04
C VAL A 157 -15.60 -4.60 9.43
N HIS A 158 -16.35 -5.21 8.50
CA HIS A 158 -16.99 -6.52 8.68
C HIS A 158 -16.60 -7.53 7.59
N ASP A 159 -16.06 -7.06 6.47
CA ASP A 159 -15.66 -7.90 5.34
C ASP A 159 -14.14 -8.04 5.26
N GLU A 160 -13.66 -9.27 5.18
CA GLU A 160 -12.26 -9.59 4.97
C GLU A 160 -11.72 -8.96 3.67
N ALA A 161 -12.57 -8.85 2.64
CA ALA A 161 -12.22 -8.22 1.37
C ALA A 161 -11.87 -6.73 1.50
N ASP A 162 -12.36 -6.03 2.52
CA ASP A 162 -11.96 -4.64 2.79
C ASP A 162 -10.46 -4.54 3.13
N ILE A 163 -9.91 -5.55 3.80
CA ILE A 163 -8.50 -5.58 4.20
C ILE A 163 -7.62 -6.16 3.09
N ARG A 164 -7.99 -7.34 2.57
CA ARG A 164 -7.21 -8.07 1.56
C ARG A 164 -7.40 -7.54 0.15
N GLY A 165 -8.55 -6.92 -0.14
CA GLY A 165 -8.97 -6.54 -1.49
C GLY A 165 -9.79 -7.64 -2.17
N HIS A 166 -10.39 -7.27 -3.29
CA HIS A 166 -11.18 -8.18 -4.12
C HIS A 166 -10.29 -8.94 -5.12
N ARG A 167 -10.76 -10.09 -5.55
CA ARG A 167 -10.09 -10.83 -6.63
C ARG A 167 -10.07 -9.98 -7.90
N LYS A 168 -8.92 -9.88 -8.55
CA LYS A 168 -8.70 -9.04 -9.75
C LYS A 168 -9.65 -9.32 -10.92
N THR A 169 -10.36 -10.45 -10.92
CA THR A 169 -11.29 -10.84 -11.96
C THR A 169 -12.70 -10.27 -11.82
N TYR A 170 -12.99 -9.63 -10.69
CA TYR A 170 -14.30 -9.02 -10.47
C TYR A 170 -14.37 -7.61 -11.07
N VAL A 171 -15.49 -7.30 -11.72
CA VAL A 171 -15.79 -5.93 -12.17
C VAL A 171 -15.96 -5.05 -10.93
N GLY A 172 -15.21 -3.95 -10.88
CA GLY A 172 -15.18 -3.08 -9.69
C GLY A 172 -14.29 -3.61 -8.55
N ALA A 173 -13.38 -4.57 -8.82
CA ALA A 173 -12.38 -4.99 -7.85
C ALA A 173 -11.54 -3.81 -7.38
N MET A 174 -11.39 -3.69 -6.06
CA MET A 174 -10.56 -2.67 -5.42
C MET A 174 -9.45 -3.32 -4.61
N PRO A 175 -8.30 -2.64 -4.49
CA PRO A 175 -7.24 -3.08 -3.59
C PRO A 175 -7.73 -3.06 -2.14
N GLY A 176 -7.16 -3.90 -1.31
CA GLY A 176 -7.41 -3.86 0.13
C GLY A 176 -6.88 -2.57 0.77
N ARG A 177 -7.40 -2.22 1.92
CA ARG A 177 -7.03 -0.99 2.66
C ARG A 177 -5.54 -0.87 2.92
N ILE A 178 -4.84 -1.99 3.13
CA ILE A 178 -3.38 -1.99 3.35
C ILE A 178 -2.66 -1.53 2.07
N MET A 179 -3.00 -2.11 0.92
CA MET A 179 -2.39 -1.73 -0.37
C MET A 179 -2.73 -0.28 -0.76
N ALA A 180 -3.97 0.13 -0.56
CA ALA A 180 -4.39 1.52 -0.77
C ALA A 180 -3.60 2.50 0.12
N ALA A 181 -3.38 2.15 1.40
CA ALA A 181 -2.59 2.94 2.32
C ALA A 181 -1.11 3.00 1.91
N MET A 182 -0.54 1.91 1.38
CA MET A 182 0.82 1.88 0.84
C MET A 182 0.98 2.82 -0.36
N ALA A 183 0.03 2.80 -1.30
CA ALA A 183 0.00 3.73 -2.43
C ALA A 183 -0.10 5.20 -1.95
N GLN A 184 -0.96 5.47 -0.98
CA GLN A 184 -1.11 6.80 -0.37
C GLN A 184 0.17 7.27 0.32
N ALA A 185 0.89 6.38 0.99
CA ALA A 185 2.16 6.70 1.65
C ALA A 185 3.24 7.15 0.66
N GLY A 186 3.23 6.62 -0.55
CA GLY A 186 4.24 6.86 -1.57
C GLY A 186 5.63 6.35 -1.20
N THR A 187 5.73 5.47 -0.20
CA THR A 187 6.97 4.81 0.23
C THR A 187 6.71 3.38 0.64
N SER A 188 7.68 2.49 0.43
CA SER A 188 7.56 1.08 0.77
C SER A 188 7.86 0.77 2.24
N ASN A 189 8.24 1.76 3.04
CA ASN A 189 8.56 1.62 4.46
C ASN A 189 7.81 2.62 5.36
N PRO A 190 6.50 2.82 5.20
CA PRO A 190 5.74 3.71 6.08
C PRO A 190 5.59 3.11 7.48
N VAL A 191 5.21 3.94 8.43
CA VAL A 191 4.58 3.51 9.69
C VAL A 191 3.08 3.39 9.42
N ILE A 192 2.52 2.22 9.64
CA ILE A 192 1.08 1.97 9.47
C ILE A 192 0.44 2.00 10.85
N LEU A 193 -0.52 2.90 11.05
CA LEU A 193 -1.37 2.94 12.23
C LEU A 193 -2.70 2.25 11.90
N LEU A 194 -2.93 1.11 12.53
CA LEU A 194 -4.24 0.44 12.53
C LEU A 194 -5.05 1.00 13.70
N ASP A 195 -6.09 1.76 13.42
CA ASP A 195 -6.90 2.43 14.41
C ASP A 195 -8.28 1.79 14.54
N GLU A 196 -8.85 1.86 15.74
CA GLU A 196 -10.19 1.30 16.05
C GLU A 196 -10.28 -0.22 15.81
N ILE A 197 -9.20 -0.94 16.06
CA ILE A 197 -9.14 -2.40 15.87
C ILE A 197 -10.11 -3.16 16.79
N ASP A 198 -10.44 -2.58 17.93
CA ASP A 198 -11.39 -3.09 18.92
C ASP A 198 -12.86 -3.02 18.47
N THR A 199 -13.14 -2.25 17.43
CA THR A 199 -14.50 -2.09 16.88
C THR A 199 -14.72 -2.84 15.55
N MET A 200 -13.75 -3.66 15.15
CA MET A 200 -13.95 -4.61 14.05
C MET A 200 -15.00 -5.65 14.44
N GLY A 201 -15.94 -5.91 13.53
CA GLY A 201 -16.97 -6.94 13.70
C GLY A 201 -16.63 -8.18 12.89
N SER A 202 -17.10 -9.33 13.35
CA SER A 202 -17.19 -10.55 12.53
C SER A 202 -18.65 -10.83 12.21
N ASP A 203 -18.94 -11.16 10.96
CA ASP A 203 -20.25 -11.58 10.52
C ASP A 203 -20.17 -12.85 9.65
N TYR A 204 -21.30 -13.25 9.05
CA TYR A 204 -21.36 -14.41 8.16
C TYR A 204 -20.55 -14.26 6.87
N ARG A 205 -20.01 -13.06 6.57
CA ARG A 205 -19.19 -12.78 5.38
C ARG A 205 -17.71 -13.02 5.59
N GLY A 206 -17.27 -13.09 6.86
CA GLY A 206 -15.88 -13.35 7.17
C GLY A 206 -15.45 -12.78 8.53
N ASP A 207 -14.19 -13.00 8.83
CA ASP A 207 -13.52 -12.45 10.01
C ASP A 207 -12.35 -11.55 9.55
N PRO A 208 -12.54 -10.21 9.55
CA PRO A 208 -11.48 -9.29 9.18
C PRO A 208 -10.21 -9.43 10.02
N SER A 209 -10.33 -9.90 11.27
CA SER A 209 -9.17 -10.10 12.13
C SER A 209 -8.26 -11.22 11.62
N ALA A 210 -8.83 -12.23 10.96
CA ALA A 210 -8.05 -13.29 10.31
C ALA A 210 -7.16 -12.74 9.18
N ALA A 211 -7.64 -11.72 8.46
CA ALA A 211 -6.87 -11.07 7.41
C ALA A 211 -5.64 -10.30 7.91
N LEU A 212 -5.61 -9.95 9.20
CA LEU A 212 -4.47 -9.25 9.83
C LEU A 212 -3.43 -10.20 10.40
N LEU A 213 -3.70 -11.52 10.45
CA LEU A 213 -2.77 -12.54 10.95
C LEU A 213 -1.79 -13.05 9.90
N GLU A 214 -2.06 -12.76 8.63
CA GLU A 214 -1.21 -13.11 7.48
C GLU A 214 -0.28 -11.95 7.10
#